data_29deece4f08397be3ddc2bf6d686d286
#
_entry.id   29deece4f08397be3ddc2bf6d686d286
#
_cell.length_a   1.000
_cell.length_b   1.000
_cell.length_c   1.000
_cell.angle_alpha   90.00
_cell.angle_beta   90.00
_cell.angle_gamma   90.00
#
_symmetry.space_group_name_H-M   'P 1'
#
loop_
_entity.id
_entity.type
_entity.pdbx_description
1 polymer ?
#
loop_
_entity_poly.entity_id
_entity_poly.type
_entity_poly.pdbx_seq_one_letter_code
_entity_poly.pdbx_strand_id
1 'polypeptide(L)'
;MEKAKVYYSDLRTSPTSNLLDKIERVLKRAGIEQLPLKDSVAAFKIHFGEPGNLAYLRPNYAARMATLLSSLGAKPFLTDCDTLYSGRRANAVDHLQSAMENGFNPISAQCQVIIGDGLKGTDYREIPLNGEYCPAPKIGTAIADADIVISMNHFKGHEQAGFGGALKNLGMGCASVGGKLELHCASQPKIDEASCIGCNICVKHCAHDAVHLNASRKAEIDYAKCVGCGQCVALC
;
A
#
# COMPACT_ATOMS: atom_id res chain seq x y z
N MET A 1 17.56 -5.03 24.73
CA MET A 1 16.18 -4.83 24.18
C MET A 1 15.38 -6.09 24.40
N GLU A 2 14.18 -5.98 24.97
CA GLU A 2 13.25 -7.10 25.06
C GLU A 2 12.80 -7.51 23.64
N LYS A 3 12.74 -8.83 23.37
CA LYS A 3 12.31 -9.32 22.05
C LYS A 3 10.81 -9.08 21.87
N ALA A 4 10.41 -8.63 20.67
CA ALA A 4 9.00 -8.44 20.32
C ALA A 4 8.24 -9.77 20.44
N LYS A 5 7.05 -9.72 21.02
CA LYS A 5 6.16 -10.89 21.12
C LYS A 5 5.44 -11.08 19.79
N VAL A 6 5.47 -12.30 19.27
CA VAL A 6 4.74 -12.71 18.06
C VAL A 6 3.62 -13.66 18.46
N TYR A 7 2.42 -13.37 18.00
CA TYR A 7 1.23 -14.20 18.23
C TYR A 7 0.89 -14.95 16.95
N TYR A 8 0.81 -16.25 17.03
CA TYR A 8 0.62 -17.15 15.90
C TYR A 8 -0.64 -18.01 16.07
N SER A 9 -1.29 -18.31 14.96
CA SER A 9 -2.32 -19.35 14.84
C SER A 9 -2.14 -20.10 13.52
N ASP A 10 -2.30 -21.42 13.56
CA ASP A 10 -2.33 -22.23 12.34
C ASP A 10 -3.64 -22.03 11.56
N LEU A 11 -3.70 -22.58 10.34
CA LEU A 11 -4.88 -22.51 9.45
C LEU A 11 -5.87 -23.68 9.64
N ARG A 12 -5.65 -24.60 10.60
CA ARG A 12 -6.57 -25.70 10.88
C ARG A 12 -7.89 -25.17 11.42
N THR A 13 -9.00 -25.70 10.97
CA THR A 13 -10.35 -25.35 11.41
C THR A 13 -11.06 -26.54 12.02
N SER A 14 -12.08 -26.29 12.83
CA SER A 14 -12.99 -27.29 13.37
C SER A 14 -14.43 -26.78 13.27
N PRO A 15 -15.44 -27.62 13.47
CA PRO A 15 -16.85 -27.17 13.51
C PRO A 15 -17.12 -26.06 14.52
N THR A 16 -16.31 -25.95 15.57
CA THR A 16 -16.46 -24.96 16.65
C THR A 16 -15.43 -23.81 16.60
N SER A 17 -14.52 -23.78 15.60
CA SER A 17 -13.49 -22.74 15.49
C SER A 17 -13.02 -22.59 14.06
N ASN A 18 -13.48 -21.55 13.40
CA ASN A 18 -13.08 -21.16 12.05
C ASN A 18 -11.91 -20.16 12.05
N LEU A 19 -11.42 -19.77 10.86
CA LEU A 19 -10.30 -18.84 10.73
C LEU A 19 -10.61 -17.44 11.27
N LEU A 20 -11.86 -16.99 11.17
CA LEU A 20 -12.26 -15.66 11.67
C LEU A 20 -12.29 -15.64 13.21
N ASP A 21 -12.68 -16.74 13.85
CA ASP A 21 -12.60 -16.87 15.30
C ASP A 21 -11.14 -16.91 15.78
N LYS A 22 -10.27 -17.52 14.98
CA LYS A 22 -8.84 -17.60 15.29
C LYS A 22 -8.17 -16.23 15.23
N ILE A 23 -8.42 -15.42 14.18
CA ILE A 23 -7.84 -14.07 14.10
C ILE A 23 -8.28 -13.20 15.26
N GLU A 24 -9.56 -13.20 15.60
CA GLU A 24 -10.07 -12.47 16.76
C GLU A 24 -9.39 -12.90 18.07
N ARG A 25 -9.24 -14.20 18.29
CA ARG A 25 -8.56 -14.75 19.46
C ARG A 25 -7.08 -14.33 19.52
N VAL A 26 -6.39 -14.35 18.38
CA VAL A 26 -4.99 -13.90 18.28
C VAL A 26 -4.88 -12.43 18.64
N LEU A 27 -5.78 -11.59 18.13
CA LEU A 27 -5.78 -10.16 18.42
C LEU A 27 -6.07 -9.85 19.90
N LYS A 28 -7.05 -10.52 20.50
CA LYS A 28 -7.32 -10.39 21.94
C LYS A 28 -6.11 -10.79 22.78
N ARG A 29 -5.46 -11.89 22.42
CA ARG A 29 -4.21 -12.31 23.06
C ARG A 29 -3.07 -11.32 22.87
N ALA A 30 -3.02 -10.65 21.72
CA ALA A 30 -2.04 -9.62 21.42
C ALA A 30 -2.32 -8.29 22.15
N GLY A 31 -3.46 -8.17 22.81
CA GLY A 31 -3.79 -6.99 23.60
C GLY A 31 -4.61 -5.94 22.87
N ILE A 32 -5.34 -6.29 21.82
CA ILE A 32 -6.16 -5.33 21.06
C ILE A 32 -7.16 -4.59 21.97
N GLU A 33 -7.68 -5.25 23.00
CA GLU A 33 -8.62 -4.69 23.97
C GLU A 33 -7.98 -3.68 24.94
N GLN A 34 -6.64 -3.59 24.97
CA GLN A 34 -5.88 -2.66 25.80
C GLN A 34 -5.58 -1.34 25.07
N LEU A 35 -5.85 -1.27 23.77
CA LEU A 35 -5.70 -0.04 23.02
C LEU A 35 -6.80 0.98 23.37
N PRO A 36 -6.53 2.29 23.23
CA PRO A 36 -7.50 3.34 23.50
C PRO A 36 -8.53 3.45 22.37
N LEU A 37 -9.36 2.41 22.19
CA LEU A 37 -10.27 2.26 21.05
C LEU A 37 -11.56 3.08 21.20
N LYS A 38 -11.98 3.38 22.42
CA LYS A 38 -13.24 4.08 22.63
C LYS A 38 -13.22 5.47 21.98
N ASP A 39 -14.22 5.72 21.14
CA ASP A 39 -14.41 6.96 20.36
C ASP A 39 -13.29 7.26 19.33
N SER A 40 -12.30 6.37 19.18
CA SER A 40 -11.18 6.53 18.23
C SER A 40 -11.60 6.24 16.78
N VAL A 41 -10.93 6.92 15.84
CA VAL A 41 -10.97 6.61 14.41
C VAL A 41 -9.83 5.65 14.10
N ALA A 42 -10.16 4.42 13.66
CA ALA A 42 -9.19 3.35 13.45
C ALA A 42 -9.05 3.00 11.96
N ALA A 43 -7.87 3.28 11.39
CA ALA A 43 -7.55 2.95 10.01
C ALA A 43 -7.03 1.52 9.90
N PHE A 44 -7.69 0.67 9.12
CA PHE A 44 -7.13 -0.58 8.65
C PHE A 44 -6.38 -0.34 7.33
N LYS A 45 -5.06 -0.26 7.40
CA LYS A 45 -4.23 -0.19 6.18
C LYS A 45 -4.14 -1.56 5.55
N ILE A 46 -4.75 -1.70 4.39
CA ILE A 46 -4.85 -2.96 3.65
C ILE A 46 -4.63 -2.69 2.15
N HIS A 47 -4.06 -3.64 1.44
CA HIS A 47 -4.02 -3.64 -0.01
C HIS A 47 -5.27 -4.33 -0.55
N PHE A 48 -6.10 -3.61 -1.30
CA PHE A 48 -7.38 -4.10 -1.82
C PHE A 48 -7.26 -5.12 -2.96
N GLY A 49 -6.05 -5.48 -3.37
CA GLY A 49 -5.78 -6.33 -4.53
C GLY A 49 -5.61 -5.54 -5.83
N GLU A 50 -5.09 -6.20 -6.84
CA GLU A 50 -5.02 -5.69 -8.21
C GLU A 50 -6.14 -6.29 -9.04
N PRO A 51 -6.71 -5.57 -10.03
CA PRO A 51 -7.71 -6.12 -10.92
C PRO A 51 -7.23 -7.42 -11.59
N GLY A 52 -8.01 -8.48 -11.47
CA GLY A 52 -7.70 -9.80 -12.02
C GLY A 52 -6.71 -10.66 -11.21
N ASN A 53 -6.12 -10.14 -10.13
CA ASN A 53 -5.26 -10.91 -9.24
C ASN A 53 -6.03 -11.29 -7.96
N LEU A 54 -6.13 -12.57 -7.65
CA LEU A 54 -6.86 -13.09 -6.49
C LEU A 54 -5.98 -13.28 -5.24
N ALA A 55 -4.68 -12.96 -5.33
CA ALA A 55 -3.73 -13.10 -4.23
C ALA A 55 -3.75 -11.87 -3.30
N TYR A 56 -4.83 -11.69 -2.55
CA TYR A 56 -5.00 -10.64 -1.54
C TYR A 56 -5.78 -11.17 -0.33
N LEU A 57 -5.79 -10.43 0.77
CA LEU A 57 -6.59 -10.78 1.94
C LEU A 57 -8.09 -10.69 1.61
N ARG A 58 -8.84 -11.70 1.99
CA ARG A 58 -10.29 -11.72 1.74
C ARG A 58 -11.01 -10.67 2.58
N PRO A 59 -12.07 -10.02 2.05
CA PRO A 59 -12.88 -9.03 2.77
C PRO A 59 -13.45 -9.54 4.11
N ASN A 60 -13.71 -10.84 4.22
CA ASN A 60 -14.20 -11.47 5.45
C ASN A 60 -13.29 -11.23 6.67
N TYR A 61 -11.95 -11.19 6.47
CA TYR A 61 -11.02 -10.88 7.56
C TYR A 61 -11.17 -9.42 7.99
N ALA A 62 -11.29 -8.50 7.02
CA ALA A 62 -11.50 -7.09 7.29
C ALA A 62 -12.83 -6.86 8.03
N ALA A 63 -13.90 -7.50 7.59
CA ALA A 63 -15.21 -7.42 8.25
C ALA A 63 -15.18 -7.89 9.71
N ARG A 64 -14.52 -9.03 9.99
CA ARG A 64 -14.39 -9.53 11.38
C ARG A 64 -13.59 -8.54 12.24
N MET A 65 -12.53 -7.95 11.69
CA MET A 65 -11.71 -6.96 12.38
C MET A 65 -12.51 -5.68 12.65
N ALA A 66 -13.22 -5.17 11.64
CA ALA A 66 -14.06 -3.98 11.76
C ALA A 66 -15.15 -4.17 12.82
N THR A 67 -15.85 -5.31 12.80
CA THR A 67 -16.87 -5.65 13.81
C THR A 67 -16.27 -5.71 15.21
N LEU A 68 -15.09 -6.33 15.38
CA LEU A 68 -14.42 -6.38 16.67
C LEU A 68 -14.09 -4.98 17.19
N LEU A 69 -13.48 -4.11 16.37
CA LEU A 69 -13.11 -2.77 16.79
C LEU A 69 -14.32 -1.90 17.08
N SER A 70 -15.38 -2.01 16.27
CA SER A 70 -16.66 -1.33 16.54
C SER A 70 -17.27 -1.75 17.87
N SER A 71 -17.20 -3.05 18.22
CA SER A 71 -17.68 -3.53 19.51
C SER A 71 -16.87 -3.03 20.72
N LEU A 72 -15.63 -2.61 20.47
CA LEU A 72 -14.74 -1.98 21.45
C LEU A 72 -14.84 -0.44 21.46
N GLY A 73 -15.78 0.12 20.67
CA GLY A 73 -16.10 1.55 20.64
C GLY A 73 -15.32 2.38 19.63
N ALA A 74 -14.53 1.77 18.76
CA ALA A 74 -13.84 2.49 17.69
C ALA A 74 -14.74 2.72 16.46
N LYS A 75 -14.32 3.65 15.60
CA LYS A 75 -14.89 3.94 14.28
C LYS A 75 -13.91 3.45 13.20
N PRO A 76 -13.98 2.16 12.80
CA PRO A 76 -13.05 1.60 11.85
C PRO A 76 -13.35 2.02 10.42
N PHE A 77 -12.31 2.12 9.59
CA PHE A 77 -12.41 2.22 8.13
C PHE A 77 -11.25 1.50 7.46
N LEU A 78 -11.46 1.01 6.23
CA LEU A 78 -10.41 0.43 5.39
C LEU A 78 -9.77 1.52 4.54
N THR A 79 -8.46 1.45 4.37
CA THR A 79 -7.73 2.43 3.56
C THR A 79 -6.52 1.84 2.85
N ASP A 80 -6.22 2.42 1.70
CA ASP A 80 -4.96 2.34 0.95
C ASP A 80 -4.70 3.72 0.33
N CYS A 81 -3.49 3.97 -0.15
CA CYS A 81 -3.16 5.15 -0.94
C CYS A 81 -2.97 4.79 -2.41
N ASP A 82 -3.18 5.76 -3.30
CA ASP A 82 -3.06 5.61 -4.74
C ASP A 82 -1.64 5.17 -5.15
N THR A 83 -1.55 4.48 -6.29
CA THR A 83 -0.27 3.97 -6.79
C THR A 83 0.51 5.03 -7.55
N LEU A 84 1.84 4.92 -7.52
CA LEU A 84 2.74 5.74 -8.33
C LEU A 84 2.68 5.35 -9.81
N TYR A 85 2.48 4.07 -10.10
CA TYR A 85 2.38 3.56 -11.47
C TYR A 85 0.96 3.72 -12.03
N SER A 86 0.86 3.81 -13.34
CA SER A 86 -0.42 3.86 -14.06
C SER A 86 -1.22 2.56 -13.88
N GLY A 87 -2.53 2.67 -13.82
CA GLY A 87 -3.45 1.55 -13.64
C GLY A 87 -4.69 1.96 -12.89
N ARG A 88 -5.52 0.98 -12.55
CA ARG A 88 -6.82 1.21 -11.91
C ARG A 88 -6.76 1.58 -10.42
N ARG A 89 -5.58 1.86 -9.90
CA ARG A 89 -5.38 2.38 -8.54
C ARG A 89 -4.57 3.69 -8.53
N ALA A 90 -4.49 4.39 -9.67
CA ALA A 90 -3.75 5.64 -9.83
C ALA A 90 -4.58 6.89 -9.43
N ASN A 91 -5.85 6.72 -9.09
CA ASN A 91 -6.73 7.76 -8.55
C ASN A 91 -7.82 7.11 -7.70
N ALA A 92 -8.42 7.87 -6.79
CA ALA A 92 -9.37 7.32 -5.82
C ALA A 92 -10.63 6.71 -6.44
N VAL A 93 -11.10 7.22 -7.59
CA VAL A 93 -12.33 6.71 -8.22
C VAL A 93 -12.12 5.29 -8.72
N ASP A 94 -11.08 5.10 -9.54
CA ASP A 94 -10.73 3.78 -10.07
C ASP A 94 -10.24 2.84 -8.97
N HIS A 95 -9.56 3.37 -7.95
CA HIS A 95 -9.08 2.59 -6.82
C HIS A 95 -10.24 2.04 -5.98
N LEU A 96 -11.25 2.86 -5.68
CA LEU A 96 -12.47 2.41 -4.99
C LEU A 96 -13.25 1.41 -5.85
N GLN A 97 -13.32 1.63 -7.16
CA GLN A 97 -13.95 0.66 -8.08
C GLN A 97 -13.21 -0.69 -8.05
N SER A 98 -11.87 -0.67 -8.07
CA SER A 98 -11.05 -1.88 -7.95
C SER A 98 -11.24 -2.58 -6.60
N ALA A 99 -11.33 -1.82 -5.51
CA ALA A 99 -11.61 -2.34 -4.18
C ALA A 99 -12.98 -3.03 -4.16
N MET A 100 -14.01 -2.40 -4.74
CA MET A 100 -15.38 -2.93 -4.82
C MET A 100 -15.44 -4.23 -5.62
N GLU A 101 -14.77 -4.32 -6.76
CA GLU A 101 -14.68 -5.53 -7.60
C GLU A 101 -13.98 -6.69 -6.86
N ASN A 102 -13.03 -6.38 -5.99
CA ASN A 102 -12.37 -7.35 -5.12
C ASN A 102 -13.15 -7.63 -3.82
N GLY A 103 -14.38 -7.11 -3.70
CA GLY A 103 -15.30 -7.37 -2.61
C GLY A 103 -15.14 -6.45 -1.40
N PHE A 104 -14.31 -5.41 -1.46
CA PHE A 104 -14.18 -4.41 -0.39
C PHE A 104 -15.14 -3.24 -0.62
N ASN A 105 -16.23 -3.24 0.09
CA ASN A 105 -17.21 -2.16 0.13
C ASN A 105 -17.84 -2.07 1.53
N PRO A 106 -18.58 -1.02 1.87
CA PRO A 106 -19.10 -0.84 3.22
C PRO A 106 -20.00 -1.97 3.73
N ILE A 107 -20.68 -2.67 2.82
CA ILE A 107 -21.58 -3.79 3.18
C ILE A 107 -20.75 -5.04 3.52
N SER A 108 -19.82 -5.42 2.66
CA SER A 108 -19.00 -6.64 2.85
C SER A 108 -17.93 -6.46 3.93
N ALA A 109 -17.35 -5.27 4.05
CA ALA A 109 -16.29 -4.97 5.01
C ALA A 109 -16.84 -4.53 6.39
N GLN A 110 -18.13 -4.24 6.51
CA GLN A 110 -18.80 -3.74 7.73
C GLN A 110 -18.18 -2.43 8.27
N CYS A 111 -17.52 -1.66 7.42
CA CYS A 111 -16.98 -0.32 7.69
C CYS A 111 -16.76 0.44 6.37
N GLN A 112 -16.52 1.73 6.46
CA GLN A 112 -16.28 2.57 5.28
C GLN A 112 -14.94 2.24 4.61
N VAL A 113 -14.84 2.55 3.31
CA VAL A 113 -13.60 2.45 2.52
C VAL A 113 -13.22 3.86 2.05
N ILE A 114 -12.03 4.30 2.41
CA ILE A 114 -11.53 5.66 2.14
C ILE A 114 -10.14 5.54 1.51
N ILE A 115 -9.90 6.22 0.39
CA ILE A 115 -8.55 6.33 -0.17
C ILE A 115 -7.78 7.40 0.62
N GLY A 116 -6.62 7.00 1.14
CA GLY A 116 -5.92 7.73 2.19
C GLY A 116 -5.27 9.04 1.76
N ASP A 117 -4.96 9.20 0.48
CA ASP A 117 -4.24 10.34 -0.10
C ASP A 117 -5.07 11.17 -1.09
N GLY A 118 -6.41 11.10 -0.96
CA GLY A 118 -7.36 11.92 -1.70
C GLY A 118 -7.56 11.48 -3.15
N LEU A 119 -8.20 12.37 -3.96
CA LEU A 119 -8.67 12.01 -5.30
C LEU A 119 -7.54 11.64 -6.28
N LYS A 120 -6.38 12.28 -6.17
CA LYS A 120 -5.25 12.13 -7.10
C LYS A 120 -3.92 11.81 -6.39
N GLY A 121 -3.97 11.27 -5.19
CA GLY A 121 -2.78 10.95 -4.42
C GLY A 121 -1.98 12.17 -3.92
N THR A 122 -2.61 13.33 -3.86
CA THR A 122 -1.95 14.61 -3.53
C THR A 122 -2.30 15.13 -2.14
N ASP A 123 -3.18 14.44 -1.41
CA ASP A 123 -3.58 14.82 -0.06
C ASP A 123 -2.73 14.06 0.97
N TYR A 124 -1.82 14.78 1.64
CA TYR A 124 -0.87 14.19 2.58
C TYR A 124 -0.49 15.16 3.71
N ARG A 125 0.06 14.57 4.78
CA ARG A 125 0.80 15.27 5.82
C ARG A 125 2.26 14.88 5.78
N GLU A 126 3.15 15.84 5.95
CA GLU A 126 4.56 15.60 6.22
C GLU A 126 4.74 15.29 7.71
N ILE A 127 5.29 14.14 8.02
CA ILE A 127 5.53 13.68 9.38
C ILE A 127 7.03 13.77 9.67
N PRO A 128 7.50 14.74 10.47
CA PRO A 128 8.92 14.85 10.79
C PRO A 128 9.47 13.58 11.43
N LEU A 129 10.56 13.08 10.88
CA LEU A 129 11.24 11.85 11.31
C LEU A 129 12.74 12.06 11.25
N ASN A 130 13.50 11.58 12.25
CA ASN A 130 14.97 11.58 12.21
C ASN A 130 15.50 10.45 11.31
N GLY A 131 15.06 10.42 10.08
CA GLY A 131 15.48 9.44 9.07
C GLY A 131 16.59 9.98 8.19
N GLU A 132 17.59 9.15 7.91
CA GLU A 132 18.73 9.53 7.07
C GLU A 132 18.30 9.84 5.62
N TYR A 133 17.39 9.05 5.05
CA TYR A 133 16.99 9.13 3.63
C TYR A 133 15.63 9.79 3.39
N CYS A 134 14.80 9.88 4.41
CA CYS A 134 13.46 10.47 4.32
C CYS A 134 13.12 11.19 5.64
N PRO A 135 13.52 12.47 5.78
CA PRO A 135 13.34 13.21 7.02
C PRO A 135 11.89 13.62 7.31
N ALA A 136 11.05 13.68 6.29
CA ALA A 136 9.64 14.09 6.42
C ALA A 136 8.74 13.31 5.44
N PRO A 137 8.48 12.00 5.68
CA PRO A 137 7.64 11.19 4.81
C PRO A 137 6.24 11.80 4.64
N LYS A 138 5.75 11.79 3.39
CA LYS A 138 4.43 12.30 2.99
C LYS A 138 3.39 11.19 3.11
N ILE A 139 2.72 11.13 4.23
CA ILE A 139 1.70 10.12 4.56
C ILE A 139 0.31 10.62 4.15
N GLY A 140 -0.48 9.76 3.52
CA GLY A 140 -1.85 10.09 3.14
C GLY A 140 -2.68 10.56 4.34
N THR A 141 -3.41 11.68 4.17
CA THR A 141 -4.05 12.44 5.26
C THR A 141 -4.99 11.57 6.08
N ALA A 142 -5.82 10.72 5.44
CA ALA A 142 -6.74 9.87 6.21
C ALA A 142 -6.03 8.86 7.12
N ILE A 143 -4.79 8.46 6.78
CA ILE A 143 -3.98 7.58 7.62
C ILE A 143 -3.28 8.38 8.72
N ALA A 144 -2.75 9.56 8.38
CA ALA A 144 -2.05 10.41 9.32
C ALA A 144 -2.98 11.00 10.41
N ASP A 145 -4.26 11.19 10.08
CA ASP A 145 -5.28 11.73 10.98
C ASP A 145 -6.00 10.65 11.80
N ALA A 146 -5.77 9.37 11.51
CA ALA A 146 -6.33 8.27 12.30
C ALA A 146 -5.67 8.19 13.68
N ASP A 147 -6.46 7.95 14.73
CA ASP A 147 -5.95 7.76 16.09
C ASP A 147 -5.18 6.45 16.22
N ILE A 148 -5.58 5.44 15.46
CA ILE A 148 -4.98 4.11 15.47
C ILE A 148 -4.85 3.60 14.04
N VAL A 149 -3.69 3.04 13.70
CA VAL A 149 -3.44 2.36 12.42
C VAL A 149 -3.16 0.88 12.67
N ILE A 150 -3.94 0.02 12.03
CA ILE A 150 -3.75 -1.43 12.06
C ILE A 150 -3.39 -1.90 10.65
N SER A 151 -2.21 -2.50 10.50
CA SER A 151 -1.74 -3.00 9.23
C SER A 151 -2.22 -4.43 8.96
N MET A 152 -3.05 -4.61 7.94
CA MET A 152 -3.51 -5.91 7.46
C MET A 152 -2.70 -6.30 6.22
N ASN A 153 -1.97 -7.42 6.30
CA ASN A 153 -0.95 -7.72 5.32
C ASN A 153 -1.13 -9.10 4.69
N HIS A 154 -1.02 -9.14 3.37
CA HIS A 154 -0.78 -10.34 2.61
C HIS A 154 0.74 -10.49 2.40
N PHE A 155 1.35 -11.55 2.95
CA PHE A 155 2.77 -11.82 2.78
C PHE A 155 3.03 -12.43 1.41
N LYS A 156 3.95 -11.84 0.64
CA LYS A 156 4.30 -12.28 -0.72
C LYS A 156 5.75 -11.96 -1.08
N GLY A 157 6.25 -12.53 -2.16
CA GLY A 157 7.51 -12.10 -2.79
C GLY A 157 7.42 -10.69 -3.36
N HIS A 158 8.56 -10.03 -3.48
CA HIS A 158 8.69 -8.71 -4.11
C HIS A 158 10.02 -8.59 -4.82
N GLU A 159 10.00 -8.13 -6.09
CA GLU A 159 11.15 -8.10 -6.98
C GLU A 159 12.33 -7.27 -6.43
N GLN A 160 12.06 -6.07 -5.91
CA GLN A 160 13.10 -5.16 -5.43
C GLN A 160 13.42 -5.33 -3.94
N ALA A 161 12.41 -5.63 -3.11
CA ALA A 161 12.57 -5.70 -1.65
C ALA A 161 12.68 -7.14 -1.10
N GLY A 162 12.74 -8.14 -1.99
CA GLY A 162 12.74 -9.55 -1.64
C GLY A 162 11.37 -10.07 -1.19
N PHE A 163 10.68 -9.38 -0.30
CA PHE A 163 9.32 -9.72 0.14
C PHE A 163 8.47 -8.47 0.40
N GLY A 164 7.15 -8.65 0.32
CA GLY A 164 6.13 -7.69 0.74
C GLY A 164 5.36 -8.22 1.94
N GLY A 165 5.11 -7.36 2.91
CA GLY A 165 4.39 -7.66 4.15
C GLY A 165 4.17 -6.37 4.93
N ALA A 166 4.21 -6.43 6.26
CA ALA A 166 3.91 -5.29 7.13
C ALA A 166 4.76 -4.05 6.85
N LEU A 167 6.08 -4.21 6.74
CA LEU A 167 7.00 -3.08 6.51
C LEU A 167 6.68 -2.36 5.19
N LYS A 168 6.42 -3.10 4.10
CA LYS A 168 6.09 -2.50 2.81
C LYS A 168 4.67 -1.91 2.79
N ASN A 169 3.71 -2.57 3.42
CA ASN A 169 2.35 -2.08 3.51
C ASN A 169 2.26 -0.76 4.30
N LEU A 170 3.06 -0.59 5.34
CA LEU A 170 3.16 0.66 6.08
C LEU A 170 4.09 1.67 5.38
N GLY A 171 5.34 1.32 5.15
CA GLY A 171 6.36 2.25 4.65
C GLY A 171 6.02 2.82 3.27
N MET A 172 5.67 1.96 2.31
CA MET A 172 5.30 2.39 0.96
C MET A 172 3.79 2.62 0.82
N GLY A 173 2.98 1.77 1.44
CA GLY A 173 1.52 1.76 1.27
C GLY A 173 0.82 2.96 1.90
N CYS A 174 1.31 3.50 3.01
CA CYS A 174 0.75 4.68 3.65
C CYS A 174 1.20 6.00 3.01
N ALA A 175 2.27 5.98 2.21
CA ALA A 175 2.75 7.17 1.53
C ALA A 175 1.76 7.61 0.44
N SER A 176 1.57 8.92 0.27
CA SER A 176 0.89 9.51 -0.88
C SER A 176 1.65 9.22 -2.18
N VAL A 177 1.07 9.54 -3.35
CA VAL A 177 1.78 9.40 -4.63
C VAL A 177 3.11 10.17 -4.61
N GLY A 178 3.11 11.42 -4.11
CA GLY A 178 4.34 12.22 -3.94
C GLY A 178 5.33 11.61 -2.96
N GLY A 179 4.85 11.02 -1.87
CA GLY A 179 5.70 10.31 -0.90
C GLY A 179 6.29 9.02 -1.47
N LYS A 180 5.51 8.25 -2.23
CA LYS A 180 6.00 7.07 -2.96
C LYS A 180 7.10 7.45 -3.96
N LEU A 181 6.91 8.55 -4.67
CA LEU A 181 7.90 9.08 -5.60
C LEU A 181 9.22 9.39 -4.87
N GLU A 182 9.17 10.12 -3.77
CA GLU A 182 10.33 10.47 -2.96
C GLU A 182 11.09 9.24 -2.46
N LEU A 183 10.37 8.21 -2.01
CA LEU A 183 10.96 6.93 -1.58
C LEU A 183 11.60 6.13 -2.73
N HIS A 184 11.20 6.36 -3.98
CA HIS A 184 11.77 5.73 -5.16
C HIS A 184 12.88 6.56 -5.83
N CYS A 185 12.96 7.86 -5.57
CA CYS A 185 13.90 8.80 -6.23
C CYS A 185 15.39 8.55 -5.93
N ALA A 186 15.73 7.61 -5.08
CA ALA A 186 17.12 7.23 -4.82
C ALA A 186 17.77 6.49 -6.02
N SER A 187 17.00 6.02 -7.00
CA SER A 187 17.51 5.34 -8.19
C SER A 187 17.54 6.27 -9.39
N GLN A 188 18.70 6.35 -10.05
CA GLN A 188 18.82 6.94 -11.39
C GLN A 188 19.05 5.79 -12.37
N PRO A 189 18.00 5.33 -13.10
CA PRO A 189 18.16 4.29 -14.08
C PRO A 189 19.11 4.77 -15.20
N LYS A 190 19.93 3.87 -15.71
CA LYS A 190 20.84 4.14 -16.83
C LYS A 190 20.46 3.27 -18.01
N ILE A 191 20.64 3.80 -19.22
CA ILE A 191 20.49 3.05 -20.45
C ILE A 191 21.87 2.51 -20.86
N ASP A 192 21.97 1.22 -21.07
CA ASP A 192 23.09 0.62 -21.78
C ASP A 192 22.80 0.71 -23.29
N GLU A 193 23.47 1.65 -23.98
CA GLU A 193 23.25 1.87 -25.40
C GLU A 193 23.63 0.64 -26.27
N ALA A 194 24.61 -0.17 -25.83
CA ALA A 194 25.01 -1.36 -26.53
C ALA A 194 23.90 -2.42 -26.56
N SER A 195 23.21 -2.59 -25.45
CA SER A 195 22.10 -3.53 -25.31
C SER A 195 20.74 -2.96 -25.77
N CYS A 196 20.62 -1.65 -25.91
CA CYS A 196 19.38 -1.01 -26.33
C CYS A 196 19.03 -1.34 -27.79
N ILE A 197 17.86 -1.93 -28.02
CA ILE A 197 17.36 -2.25 -29.37
C ILE A 197 16.44 -1.17 -29.96
N GLY A 198 16.19 -0.07 -29.24
CA GLY A 198 15.33 1.02 -29.70
C GLY A 198 13.85 0.67 -29.81
N CYS A 199 13.34 -0.28 -29.02
CA CYS A 199 11.95 -0.76 -29.07
C CYS A 199 10.90 0.28 -28.65
N ASN A 200 11.33 1.40 -28.08
CA ASN A 200 10.45 2.52 -27.68
C ASN A 200 9.47 2.21 -26.51
N ILE A 201 9.60 1.07 -25.86
CA ILE A 201 8.69 0.69 -24.75
C ILE A 201 8.88 1.63 -23.56
N CYS A 202 10.12 1.88 -23.14
CA CYS A 202 10.43 2.77 -22.01
C CYS A 202 9.95 4.21 -22.26
N VAL A 203 10.01 4.70 -23.52
CA VAL A 203 9.50 6.03 -23.90
C VAL A 203 7.98 6.11 -23.75
N LYS A 204 7.26 5.13 -24.32
CA LYS A 204 5.80 5.10 -24.27
C LYS A 204 5.21 4.99 -22.87
N HIS A 205 5.95 4.46 -21.91
CA HIS A 205 5.49 4.21 -20.56
C HIS A 205 6.11 5.15 -19.52
N CYS A 206 6.90 6.13 -19.96
CA CYS A 206 7.44 7.14 -19.06
C CYS A 206 6.37 8.19 -18.74
N ALA A 207 5.81 8.14 -17.53
CA ALA A 207 4.79 9.09 -17.09
C ALA A 207 5.31 10.54 -16.92
N HIS A 208 6.63 10.75 -17.02
CA HIS A 208 7.30 12.04 -16.81
C HIS A 208 7.96 12.59 -18.08
N ASP A 209 7.74 11.94 -19.24
CA ASP A 209 8.36 12.30 -20.51
C ASP A 209 9.90 12.49 -20.41
N ALA A 210 10.51 11.73 -19.49
CA ALA A 210 11.94 11.79 -19.22
C ALA A 210 12.76 10.89 -20.15
N VAL A 211 12.14 9.98 -20.90
CA VAL A 211 12.83 9.04 -21.80
C VAL A 211 12.45 9.36 -23.22
N HIS A 212 13.46 9.49 -24.10
CA HIS A 212 13.27 9.73 -25.53
C HIS A 212 14.24 8.87 -26.35
N LEU A 213 14.06 8.77 -27.66
CA LEU A 213 15.02 8.14 -28.54
C LEU A 213 15.97 9.21 -29.13
N ASN A 214 17.27 8.96 -29.04
CA ASN A 214 18.28 9.81 -29.68
C ASN A 214 18.35 9.58 -31.20
N ALA A 215 19.24 10.31 -31.89
CA ALA A 215 19.43 10.23 -33.34
C ALA A 215 19.79 8.81 -33.82
N SER A 216 20.46 8.00 -32.99
CA SER A 216 20.81 6.61 -33.27
C SER A 216 19.68 5.62 -32.94
N ARG A 217 18.47 6.13 -32.63
CA ARG A 217 17.31 5.35 -32.19
C ARG A 217 17.54 4.53 -30.89
N LYS A 218 18.48 4.97 -30.05
CA LYS A 218 18.68 4.41 -28.71
C LYS A 218 17.95 5.25 -27.70
N ALA A 219 17.44 4.62 -26.63
CA ALA A 219 16.79 5.35 -25.57
C ALA A 219 17.82 6.19 -24.79
N GLU A 220 17.39 7.38 -24.38
CA GLU A 220 18.17 8.33 -23.57
C GLU A 220 17.27 8.90 -22.49
N ILE A 221 17.84 9.18 -21.30
CA ILE A 221 17.10 9.69 -20.15
C ILE A 221 17.48 11.14 -19.88
N ASP A 222 16.48 12.01 -19.92
CA ASP A 222 16.58 13.38 -19.41
C ASP A 222 16.47 13.36 -17.86
N TYR A 223 17.61 13.43 -17.19
CA TYR A 223 17.67 13.40 -15.73
C TYR A 223 17.09 14.64 -15.05
N ALA A 224 16.84 15.73 -15.78
CA ALA A 224 16.12 16.88 -15.24
C ALA A 224 14.62 16.60 -15.08
N LYS A 225 14.09 15.64 -15.83
CA LYS A 225 12.69 15.20 -15.76
C LYS A 225 12.54 13.84 -15.06
N CYS A 226 13.61 13.05 -15.01
CA CYS A 226 13.55 11.70 -14.44
C CYS A 226 13.37 11.73 -12.94
N VAL A 227 12.31 11.11 -12.45
CA VAL A 227 11.98 11.00 -11.03
C VAL A 227 12.41 9.66 -10.42
N GLY A 228 13.16 8.84 -11.13
CA GLY A 228 13.71 7.59 -10.59
C GLY A 228 12.68 6.48 -10.30
N CYS A 229 11.46 6.53 -10.86
CA CYS A 229 10.39 5.59 -10.55
C CYS A 229 10.65 4.13 -10.97
N GLY A 230 11.67 3.88 -11.81
CA GLY A 230 12.07 2.54 -12.24
C GLY A 230 11.13 1.87 -13.27
N GLN A 231 10.08 2.53 -13.74
CA GLN A 231 9.13 1.95 -14.71
C GLN A 231 9.82 1.49 -16.01
N CYS A 232 10.76 2.27 -16.51
CA CYS A 232 11.54 1.92 -17.70
C CYS A 232 12.41 0.67 -17.48
N VAL A 233 12.93 0.47 -16.28
CA VAL A 233 13.73 -0.72 -15.91
C VAL A 233 12.84 -1.97 -15.85
N ALA A 234 11.66 -1.85 -15.26
CA ALA A 234 10.72 -2.97 -15.14
C ALA A 234 10.19 -3.47 -16.49
N LEU A 235 10.20 -2.63 -17.53
CA LEU A 235 9.64 -2.95 -18.84
C LEU A 235 10.72 -3.31 -19.89
N CYS A 236 11.99 -3.09 -19.59
CA CYS A 236 13.09 -3.41 -20.47
C CYS A 236 13.56 -4.85 -20.27
#